data_4146c1a63720fb13a5b45f9cb64e4a5f
#
_entry.id   4146c1a63720fb13a5b45f9cb64e4a5f
#
_cell.length_a   1.000
_cell.length_b   1.000
_cell.length_c   1.000
_cell.angle_alpha   90.00
_cell.angle_beta   90.00
_cell.angle_gamma   90.00
#
_symmetry.space_group_name_H-M   'P 1'
#
loop_
_entity.id
_entity.type
_entity.pdbx_description
1 polymer ?
#
loop_
_entity_poly.entity_id
_entity_poly.type
_entity_poly.pdbx_seq_one_letter_code
_entity_poly.pdbx_strand_id
1 'polypeptide(L)'
;MNILAVDTTTKVASVSLKLKNNEIIEKKAENEVTHSEKLLPIIDEILKSNNCDLQDIDMYAILNGPGSFTGIRIGLATIKAFLMVNDKKAFSISSLEEIAILAYLNLNEKKDKYVLSLIDAKNDRVYYSVYKISYVDGKVATSLIIPEDNDLIENIFSKFNKIPDDSIIVAGNCINLHTELLKDNFTNSNFLEIYPSSKDVINTIEKIYDTSNYIFDTFTLDAHYVRKSQAERIKDEKHSI
;
A
#
# COMPACT_ATOMS: atom_id res chain seq x y z
N MET A 1 9.75 -20.31 -1.67
CA MET A 1 10.42 -19.02 -1.45
C MET A 1 9.96 -18.47 -0.12
N ASN A 2 10.90 -18.07 0.76
CA ASN A 2 10.59 -17.36 2.00
C ASN A 2 10.51 -15.86 1.71
N ILE A 3 9.43 -15.20 2.10
CA ILE A 3 9.23 -13.76 1.90
C ILE A 3 8.95 -13.13 3.25
N LEU A 4 9.69 -12.07 3.59
CA LEU A 4 9.41 -11.23 4.74
C LEU A 4 8.81 -9.90 4.26
N ALA A 5 7.55 -9.65 4.62
CA ALA A 5 6.84 -8.43 4.26
C ALA A 5 6.62 -7.53 5.47
N VAL A 6 6.66 -6.22 5.23
CA VAL A 6 6.45 -5.19 6.25
C VAL A 6 5.46 -4.15 5.73
N ASP A 7 4.51 -3.77 6.56
CA ASP A 7 3.72 -2.56 6.38
C ASP A 7 3.79 -1.67 7.63
N THR A 8 4.14 -0.42 7.42
CA THR A 8 4.22 0.63 8.44
C THR A 8 3.53 1.92 7.95
N THR A 9 2.74 1.82 6.89
CA THR A 9 2.07 2.98 6.27
C THR A 9 0.86 3.45 7.05
N THR A 10 0.33 2.61 7.94
CA THR A 10 -0.83 2.88 8.80
C THR A 10 -0.41 3.08 10.26
N LYS A 11 -1.38 3.25 11.17
CA LYS A 11 -1.12 3.36 12.61
C LYS A 11 -0.61 2.05 13.24
N VAL A 12 -0.97 0.92 12.66
CA VAL A 12 -0.62 -0.43 13.15
C VAL A 12 0.41 -1.02 12.19
N ALA A 13 1.64 -1.22 12.68
CA ALA A 13 2.64 -1.96 11.91
C ALA A 13 2.26 -3.43 11.80
N SER A 14 2.45 -4.01 10.63
CA SER A 14 2.32 -5.45 10.41
C SER A 14 3.57 -6.04 9.78
N VAL A 15 3.87 -7.28 10.15
CA VAL A 15 4.96 -8.08 9.61
C VAL A 15 4.42 -9.45 9.24
N SER A 16 4.70 -9.90 8.04
CA SER A 16 4.29 -11.22 7.57
C SER A 16 5.48 -12.01 7.04
N LEU A 17 5.50 -13.28 7.38
CA LEU A 17 6.48 -14.25 6.90
C LEU A 17 5.75 -15.31 6.07
N LYS A 18 6.09 -15.44 4.80
CA LYS A 18 5.72 -16.57 3.98
C LYS A 18 6.86 -17.57 3.96
N LEU A 19 6.56 -18.82 4.27
CA LEU A 19 7.50 -19.93 4.25
C LEU A 19 7.46 -20.69 2.91
N LYS A 20 8.48 -21.51 2.64
CA LYS A 20 8.57 -22.36 1.44
C LYS A 20 7.40 -23.34 1.27
N ASN A 21 6.74 -23.71 2.36
CA ASN A 21 5.54 -24.56 2.36
C ASN A 21 4.25 -23.79 2.02
N ASN A 22 4.37 -22.50 1.63
CA ASN A 22 3.29 -21.57 1.34
C ASN A 22 2.45 -21.12 2.57
N GLU A 23 2.86 -21.46 3.78
CA GLU A 23 2.26 -20.92 4.99
C GLU A 23 2.61 -19.42 5.11
N ILE A 24 1.61 -18.59 5.45
CA ILE A 24 1.78 -17.16 5.71
C ILE A 24 1.36 -16.86 7.14
N ILE A 25 2.31 -16.41 7.93
CA ILE A 25 2.13 -15.99 9.32
C ILE A 25 2.16 -14.48 9.36
N GLU A 26 1.20 -13.84 10.03
CA GLU A 26 1.16 -12.39 10.22
C GLU A 26 1.18 -12.05 11.70
N LYS A 27 1.95 -11.03 12.06
CA LYS A 27 1.92 -10.36 13.36
C LYS A 27 1.70 -8.88 13.19
N LYS A 28 0.85 -8.31 14.06
CA LYS A 28 0.55 -6.87 14.10
C LYS A 28 1.01 -6.30 15.43
N ALA A 29 1.46 -5.05 15.42
CA ALA A 29 1.78 -4.36 16.67
C ALA A 29 0.52 -4.23 17.52
N GLU A 30 0.61 -4.67 18.79
CA GLU A 30 -0.43 -4.41 19.77
C GLU A 30 -0.34 -2.94 20.17
N ASN A 31 -1.42 -2.17 19.98
CA ASN A 31 -1.56 -0.75 20.31
C ASN A 31 -0.78 0.22 19.38
N GLU A 32 -1.16 1.51 19.42
CA GLU A 32 -0.55 2.63 18.68
C GLU A 32 0.84 3.04 19.24
N VAL A 33 1.71 2.05 19.56
CA VAL A 33 3.09 2.30 20.01
C VAL A 33 3.96 2.62 18.80
N THR A 34 4.97 3.44 19.00
CA THR A 34 5.86 3.92 17.95
C THR A 34 6.42 2.76 17.11
N HIS A 35 6.22 2.81 15.80
CA HIS A 35 6.71 1.79 14.85
C HIS A 35 8.20 1.49 15.03
N SER A 36 9.01 2.49 15.41
CA SER A 36 10.45 2.35 15.64
C SER A 36 10.81 1.38 16.77
N GLU A 37 9.98 1.28 17.80
CA GLU A 37 10.25 0.42 18.96
C GLU A 37 9.77 -1.02 18.76
N LYS A 38 8.74 -1.22 17.93
CA LYS A 38 8.06 -2.53 17.81
C LYS A 38 8.42 -3.31 16.55
N LEU A 39 8.81 -2.65 15.46
CA LEU A 39 9.01 -3.33 14.18
C LEU A 39 10.07 -4.42 14.25
N LEU A 40 11.28 -4.11 14.72
CA LEU A 40 12.36 -5.09 14.83
C LEU A 40 12.06 -6.23 15.81
N PRO A 41 11.52 -5.98 17.02
CA PRO A 41 11.05 -7.06 17.90
C PRO A 41 10.03 -8.00 17.25
N ILE A 42 9.05 -7.49 16.50
CA ILE A 42 8.06 -8.32 15.81
C ILE A 42 8.74 -9.17 14.72
N ILE A 43 9.68 -8.58 13.97
CA ILE A 43 10.45 -9.31 12.95
C ILE A 43 11.27 -10.43 13.61
N ASP A 44 11.99 -10.16 14.69
CA ASP A 44 12.78 -11.15 15.41
C ASP A 44 11.90 -12.28 15.95
N GLU A 45 10.76 -11.92 16.56
CA GLU A 45 9.80 -12.89 17.08
C GLU A 45 9.21 -13.80 16.00
N ILE A 46 8.77 -13.24 14.85
CA ILE A 46 8.17 -14.04 13.78
C ILE A 46 9.18 -14.99 13.14
N LEU A 47 10.43 -14.55 12.98
CA LEU A 47 11.51 -15.38 12.46
C LEU A 47 11.85 -16.54 13.43
N LYS A 48 12.13 -16.24 14.70
CA LYS A 48 12.48 -17.23 15.72
C LYS A 48 11.37 -18.26 15.96
N SER A 49 10.13 -17.82 16.03
CA SER A 49 8.98 -18.71 16.25
C SER A 49 8.77 -19.70 15.10
N ASN A 50 9.34 -19.44 13.92
CA ASN A 50 9.20 -20.27 12.75
C ASN A 50 10.53 -20.93 12.30
N ASN A 51 11.55 -20.96 13.18
CA ASN A 51 12.87 -21.53 12.91
C ASN A 51 13.47 -21.00 11.58
N CYS A 52 13.33 -19.71 11.33
CA CYS A 52 13.78 -19.03 10.12
C CYS A 52 14.75 -17.92 10.52
N ASP A 53 15.88 -17.83 9.87
CA ASP A 53 16.84 -16.76 10.05
C ASP A 53 16.71 -15.72 8.94
N LEU A 54 17.26 -14.53 9.17
CA LEU A 54 17.23 -13.45 8.18
C LEU A 54 17.91 -13.85 6.86
N GLN A 55 18.90 -14.73 6.92
CA GLN A 55 19.62 -15.27 5.76
C GLN A 55 18.77 -16.23 4.92
N ASP A 56 17.75 -16.86 5.53
CA ASP A 56 16.82 -17.76 4.85
C ASP A 56 15.77 -17.02 4.01
N ILE A 57 15.69 -15.69 4.15
CA ILE A 57 14.75 -14.87 3.39
C ILE A 57 15.25 -14.75 1.94
N ASP A 58 14.38 -15.12 1.02
CA ASP A 58 14.66 -15.06 -0.42
C ASP A 58 14.31 -13.68 -1.01
N MET A 59 13.27 -13.02 -0.47
CA MET A 59 12.80 -11.71 -0.91
C MET A 59 12.14 -10.93 0.24
N TYR A 60 12.33 -9.63 0.24
CA TYR A 60 11.59 -8.72 1.12
C TYR A 60 10.39 -8.12 0.39
N ALA A 61 9.39 -7.62 1.12
CA ALA A 61 8.26 -6.92 0.53
C ALA A 61 7.79 -5.75 1.42
N ILE A 62 7.33 -4.65 0.82
CA ILE A 62 6.93 -3.45 1.55
C ILE A 62 5.90 -2.62 0.79
N LEU A 63 4.96 -2.00 1.54
CA LEU A 63 4.22 -0.83 1.07
C LEU A 63 5.09 0.41 1.24
N ASN A 64 5.36 1.12 0.14
CA ASN A 64 6.26 2.29 0.16
C ASN A 64 5.53 3.63 0.33
N GLY A 65 4.21 3.62 0.51
CA GLY A 65 3.36 4.79 0.66
C GLY A 65 2.36 4.95 -0.51
N PRO A 66 1.51 5.97 -0.47
CA PRO A 66 1.39 6.99 0.57
C PRO A 66 0.81 6.46 1.90
N GLY A 67 1.05 7.20 2.98
CA GLY A 67 0.59 6.86 4.33
C GLY A 67 1.32 7.65 5.41
N SER A 68 1.52 7.02 6.58
CA SER A 68 2.30 7.59 7.68
C SER A 68 3.73 7.93 7.27
N PHE A 69 4.07 9.21 7.22
CA PHE A 69 5.40 9.67 6.80
C PHE A 69 6.55 9.09 7.65
N THR A 70 6.37 9.05 8.97
CA THR A 70 7.33 8.43 9.89
C THR A 70 7.36 6.92 9.72
N GLY A 71 6.20 6.29 9.61
CA GLY A 71 6.09 4.84 9.44
C GLY A 71 6.79 4.37 8.16
N ILE A 72 6.51 4.98 7.02
CA ILE A 72 7.16 4.65 5.73
C ILE A 72 8.69 4.67 5.85
N ARG A 73 9.25 5.70 6.49
CA ARG A 73 10.71 5.80 6.68
C ARG A 73 11.29 4.69 7.54
N ILE A 74 10.58 4.32 8.61
CA ILE A 74 11.02 3.24 9.51
C ILE A 74 11.01 1.90 8.75
N GLY A 75 9.92 1.58 8.05
CA GLY A 75 9.82 0.36 7.26
C GLY A 75 10.90 0.27 6.18
N LEU A 76 11.05 1.34 5.39
CA LEU A 76 12.06 1.40 4.33
C LEU A 76 13.49 1.31 4.87
N ALA A 77 13.82 2.02 5.95
CA ALA A 77 15.15 1.93 6.55
C ALA A 77 15.46 0.50 7.03
N THR A 78 14.47 -0.17 7.62
CA THR A 78 14.60 -1.56 8.06
C THR A 78 14.84 -2.52 6.89
N ILE A 79 14.00 -2.43 5.84
CA ILE A 79 14.17 -3.30 4.66
C ILE A 79 15.49 -2.99 3.93
N LYS A 80 15.85 -1.71 3.74
CA LYS A 80 17.14 -1.34 3.15
C LYS A 80 18.33 -1.92 3.93
N ALA A 81 18.28 -1.88 5.27
CA ALA A 81 19.33 -2.50 6.09
C ALA A 81 19.45 -4.01 5.84
N PHE A 82 18.33 -4.72 5.73
CA PHE A 82 18.34 -6.15 5.42
C PHE A 82 18.86 -6.44 4.01
N LEU A 83 18.50 -5.64 3.02
CA LEU A 83 19.00 -5.76 1.65
C LEU A 83 20.53 -5.57 1.58
N MET A 84 21.08 -4.64 2.38
CA MET A 84 22.53 -4.41 2.44
C MET A 84 23.30 -5.61 3.00
N VAL A 85 22.70 -6.36 3.92
CA VAL A 85 23.35 -7.51 4.57
C VAL A 85 23.24 -8.77 3.72
N ASN A 86 22.10 -8.98 3.04
CA ASN A 86 21.75 -10.26 2.44
C ASN A 86 21.82 -10.27 0.90
N ASP A 87 22.14 -9.16 0.25
CA ASP A 87 22.17 -9.02 -1.22
C ASP A 87 20.94 -9.61 -1.92
N LYS A 88 19.76 -9.32 -1.36
CA LYS A 88 18.46 -9.76 -1.89
C LYS A 88 17.75 -8.61 -2.60
N LYS A 89 16.55 -8.89 -3.10
CA LYS A 89 15.66 -7.89 -3.70
C LYS A 89 14.43 -7.67 -2.82
N ALA A 90 13.79 -6.52 -3.01
CA ALA A 90 12.52 -6.21 -2.39
C ALA A 90 11.44 -6.00 -3.46
N PHE A 91 10.25 -6.56 -3.21
CA PHE A 91 9.02 -6.15 -3.87
C PHE A 91 8.48 -4.91 -3.14
N SER A 92 8.18 -3.86 -3.89
CA SER A 92 7.62 -2.64 -3.33
C SER A 92 6.46 -2.16 -4.20
N ILE A 93 5.36 -1.81 -3.56
CA ILE A 93 4.14 -1.36 -4.23
C ILE A 93 3.54 -0.15 -3.50
N SER A 94 2.86 0.72 -4.24
CA SER A 94 2.10 1.84 -3.67
C SER A 94 0.93 1.33 -2.82
N SER A 95 0.67 2.01 -1.70
CA SER A 95 -0.49 1.71 -0.86
C SER A 95 -1.82 1.92 -1.59
N LEU A 96 -1.89 2.88 -2.52
CA LEU A 96 -3.09 3.12 -3.34
C LEU A 96 -3.28 2.04 -4.39
N GLU A 97 -2.22 1.59 -5.02
CA GLU A 97 -2.27 0.49 -5.97
C GLU A 97 -2.65 -0.83 -5.29
N GLU A 98 -2.09 -1.11 -4.12
CA GLU A 98 -2.45 -2.28 -3.32
C GLU A 98 -3.93 -2.28 -2.96
N ILE A 99 -4.49 -1.14 -2.53
CA ILE A 99 -5.94 -0.99 -2.29
C ILE A 99 -6.74 -1.32 -3.56
N ALA A 100 -6.31 -0.84 -4.71
CA ALA A 100 -6.99 -1.11 -5.98
C ALA A 100 -7.02 -2.61 -6.33
N ILE A 101 -5.89 -3.29 -6.15
CA ILE A 101 -5.78 -4.73 -6.38
C ILE A 101 -6.66 -5.50 -5.41
N LEU A 102 -6.62 -5.19 -4.13
CA LEU A 102 -7.43 -5.84 -3.10
C LEU A 102 -8.92 -5.62 -3.34
N ALA A 103 -9.34 -4.40 -3.71
CA ALA A 103 -10.72 -4.09 -4.06
C ALA A 103 -11.22 -4.96 -5.22
N TYR A 104 -10.41 -5.07 -6.26
CA TYR A 104 -10.74 -5.90 -7.42
C TYR A 104 -10.82 -7.39 -7.07
N LEU A 105 -9.88 -7.90 -6.29
CA LEU A 105 -9.84 -9.31 -5.88
C LEU A 105 -11.02 -9.71 -4.98
N ASN A 106 -11.64 -8.75 -4.29
CA ASN A 106 -12.87 -8.95 -3.51
C ASN A 106 -14.12 -9.11 -4.39
N LEU A 107 -14.04 -8.81 -5.69
CA LEU A 107 -15.14 -9.03 -6.61
C LEU A 107 -15.11 -10.47 -7.16
N ASN A 108 -16.30 -11.03 -7.37
CA ASN A 108 -16.45 -12.32 -8.05
C ASN A 108 -16.39 -12.21 -9.60
N GLU A 109 -16.18 -10.99 -10.11
CA GLU A 109 -16.14 -10.71 -11.55
C GLU A 109 -14.71 -10.53 -12.05
N LYS A 110 -14.42 -11.07 -13.25
CA LYS A 110 -13.12 -10.94 -13.93
C LYS A 110 -13.16 -9.95 -15.11
N LYS A 111 -14.02 -8.93 -15.02
CA LYS A 111 -14.11 -7.85 -16.02
C LYS A 111 -13.21 -6.69 -15.64
N ASP A 112 -12.77 -5.94 -16.63
CA ASP A 112 -12.06 -4.68 -16.38
C ASP A 112 -12.88 -3.77 -15.49
N LYS A 113 -12.25 -3.23 -14.44
CA LYS A 113 -12.85 -2.28 -13.52
C LYS A 113 -11.92 -1.09 -13.29
N TYR A 114 -12.51 0.06 -13.04
CA TYR A 114 -11.80 1.20 -12.50
C TYR A 114 -11.91 1.20 -10.97
N VAL A 115 -10.82 1.44 -10.29
CA VAL A 115 -10.81 1.53 -8.84
C VAL A 115 -10.29 2.90 -8.43
N LEU A 116 -11.13 3.68 -7.77
CA LEU A 116 -10.73 4.88 -7.04
C LEU A 116 -10.23 4.44 -5.67
N SER A 117 -8.94 4.52 -5.47
CA SER A 117 -8.29 4.24 -4.19
C SER A 117 -8.19 5.51 -3.35
N LEU A 118 -8.55 5.42 -2.07
CA LEU A 118 -8.57 6.54 -1.12
C LEU A 118 -7.85 6.18 0.18
N ILE A 119 -6.93 7.05 0.63
CA ILE A 119 -6.28 6.96 1.94
C ILE A 119 -6.46 8.27 2.70
N ASP A 120 -6.89 8.21 3.95
CA ASP A 120 -7.01 9.36 4.84
C ASP A 120 -5.67 10.10 5.00
N ALA A 121 -5.63 11.36 4.59
CA ALA A 121 -4.47 12.24 4.73
C ALA A 121 -4.67 13.32 5.81
N LYS A 122 -5.70 13.16 6.67
CA LYS A 122 -6.14 14.08 7.73
C LYS A 122 -6.69 15.43 7.22
N ASN A 123 -7.46 16.09 8.06
CA ASN A 123 -8.06 17.41 7.78
C ASN A 123 -8.84 17.44 6.45
N ASP A 124 -9.76 16.48 6.29
CA ASP A 124 -10.61 16.28 5.10
C ASP A 124 -9.85 16.12 3.78
N ARG A 125 -8.56 15.84 3.86
CA ARG A 125 -7.73 15.50 2.71
C ARG A 125 -7.61 14.01 2.54
N VAL A 126 -7.48 13.60 1.30
CA VAL A 126 -7.23 12.20 0.92
C VAL A 126 -6.04 12.12 -0.03
N TYR A 127 -5.26 11.06 0.10
CA TYR A 127 -4.47 10.57 -1.03
C TYR A 127 -5.42 9.78 -1.92
N TYR A 128 -5.31 9.95 -3.22
CA TYR A 128 -6.19 9.29 -4.18
C TYR A 128 -5.46 8.95 -5.48
N SER A 129 -5.98 7.97 -6.18
CA SER A 129 -5.62 7.62 -7.55
C SER A 129 -6.73 6.79 -8.18
N VAL A 130 -6.71 6.66 -9.49
CA VAL A 130 -7.57 5.71 -10.20
C VAL A 130 -6.71 4.74 -10.98
N TYR A 131 -6.92 3.46 -10.71
CA TYR A 131 -6.34 2.37 -11.46
C TYR A 131 -7.41 1.65 -12.29
N LYS A 132 -7.07 1.34 -13.54
CA LYS A 132 -7.80 0.31 -14.29
C LYS A 132 -7.18 -1.02 -13.96
N ILE A 133 -8.01 -1.94 -13.51
CA ILE A 133 -7.63 -3.32 -13.17
C ILE A 133 -8.23 -4.26 -14.21
N SER A 134 -7.39 -5.10 -14.78
CA SER A 134 -7.74 -6.10 -15.78
C SER A 134 -7.27 -7.49 -15.32
N TYR A 135 -7.93 -8.54 -15.81
CA TYR A 135 -7.56 -9.91 -15.52
C TYR A 135 -6.95 -10.57 -16.77
N VAL A 136 -5.65 -10.88 -16.73
CA VAL A 136 -4.88 -11.40 -17.86
C VAL A 136 -4.18 -12.70 -17.43
N ASP A 137 -4.40 -13.79 -18.15
CA ASP A 137 -3.75 -15.09 -17.92
C ASP A 137 -3.81 -15.60 -16.47
N GLY A 138 -4.95 -15.39 -15.80
CA GLY A 138 -5.12 -15.84 -14.42
C GLY A 138 -4.60 -14.87 -13.35
N LYS A 139 -4.08 -13.71 -13.75
CA LYS A 139 -3.46 -12.69 -12.88
C LYS A 139 -4.05 -11.30 -13.10
N VAL A 140 -3.74 -10.41 -12.17
CA VAL A 140 -4.18 -9.01 -12.16
C VAL A 140 -3.14 -8.14 -12.84
N ALA A 141 -3.56 -7.35 -13.81
CA ALA A 141 -2.77 -6.29 -14.42
C ALA A 141 -3.34 -4.93 -14.03
N THR A 142 -2.49 -3.99 -13.66
CA THR A 142 -2.85 -2.63 -13.26
C THR A 142 -2.41 -1.62 -14.31
N SER A 143 -3.19 -0.55 -14.46
CA SER A 143 -2.82 0.61 -15.29
C SER A 143 -3.26 1.88 -14.57
N LEU A 144 -2.34 2.78 -14.31
CA LEU A 144 -2.60 4.06 -13.66
C LEU A 144 -3.35 4.98 -14.65
N ILE A 145 -4.56 5.38 -14.30
CA ILE A 145 -5.43 6.24 -15.13
C ILE A 145 -5.40 7.69 -14.63
N ILE A 146 -5.53 7.87 -13.32
CA ILE A 146 -5.35 9.18 -12.68
C ILE A 146 -4.16 9.05 -11.74
N PRO A 147 -3.11 9.86 -11.92
CA PRO A 147 -1.92 9.82 -11.09
C PRO A 147 -2.23 9.98 -9.61
N GLU A 148 -1.39 9.39 -8.78
CA GLU A 148 -1.48 9.55 -7.35
C GLU A 148 -1.28 11.01 -6.94
N ASP A 149 -2.21 11.56 -6.17
CA ASP A 149 -2.21 12.95 -5.73
C ASP A 149 -2.87 13.08 -4.35
N ASN A 150 -2.85 14.28 -3.79
CA ASN A 150 -3.44 14.62 -2.49
C ASN A 150 -4.26 15.90 -2.59
N ASP A 151 -5.54 15.83 -2.25
CA ASP A 151 -6.43 16.98 -2.24
C ASP A 151 -7.49 16.90 -1.13
N LEU A 152 -8.26 17.96 -0.94
CA LEU A 152 -9.51 17.90 -0.17
C LEU A 152 -10.46 16.95 -0.88
N ILE A 153 -11.20 16.14 -0.10
CA ILE A 153 -12.09 15.15 -0.69
C ILE A 153 -13.17 15.78 -1.59
N GLU A 154 -13.64 16.97 -1.25
CA GLU A 154 -14.62 17.70 -2.05
C GLU A 154 -14.10 18.08 -3.45
N ASN A 155 -12.80 18.28 -3.60
CA ASN A 155 -12.19 18.73 -4.85
C ASN A 155 -11.94 17.60 -5.85
N ILE A 156 -11.91 16.34 -5.38
CA ILE A 156 -11.49 15.23 -6.25
C ILE A 156 -12.55 14.83 -7.26
N PHE A 157 -13.84 15.03 -6.96
CA PHE A 157 -14.95 14.48 -7.77
C PHE A 157 -14.95 14.97 -9.21
N SER A 158 -14.63 16.23 -9.45
CA SER A 158 -14.55 16.80 -10.80
C SER A 158 -13.51 16.14 -11.70
N LYS A 159 -12.53 15.45 -11.10
CA LYS A 159 -11.44 14.78 -11.82
C LYS A 159 -11.88 13.45 -12.44
N PHE A 160 -13.02 12.90 -12.02
CA PHE A 160 -13.50 11.55 -12.40
C PHE A 160 -14.62 11.56 -13.46
N ASN A 161 -15.06 12.71 -13.92
CA ASN A 161 -16.18 12.88 -14.86
C ASN A 161 -16.06 12.09 -16.18
N LYS A 162 -14.87 11.58 -16.50
CA LYS A 162 -14.62 10.79 -17.71
C LYS A 162 -14.66 9.27 -17.48
N ILE A 163 -14.79 8.84 -16.23
CA ILE A 163 -14.83 7.42 -15.87
C ILE A 163 -16.30 7.01 -15.75
N PRO A 164 -16.74 5.94 -16.43
CA PRO A 164 -18.12 5.45 -16.29
C PRO A 164 -18.43 5.04 -14.86
N ASP A 165 -19.50 5.61 -14.27
CA ASP A 165 -19.88 5.41 -12.86
C ASP A 165 -20.24 3.94 -12.54
N ASP A 166 -20.81 3.21 -13.48
CA ASP A 166 -21.19 1.80 -13.34
C ASP A 166 -20.01 0.81 -13.34
N SER A 167 -18.83 1.30 -13.69
CA SER A 167 -17.60 0.51 -13.74
C SER A 167 -16.60 0.85 -12.65
N ILE A 168 -16.90 1.86 -11.78
CA ILE A 168 -15.99 2.32 -10.75
C ILE A 168 -16.26 1.62 -9.40
N ILE A 169 -15.19 1.27 -8.71
CA ILE A 169 -15.19 0.81 -7.33
C ILE A 169 -14.51 1.88 -6.53
N VAL A 170 -15.06 2.28 -5.40
CA VAL A 170 -14.43 3.22 -4.47
C VAL A 170 -13.95 2.46 -3.25
N ALA A 171 -12.65 2.44 -3.02
CA ALA A 171 -12.04 1.63 -1.98
C ALA A 171 -10.97 2.38 -1.19
N GLY A 172 -10.82 2.06 0.08
CA GLY A 172 -9.79 2.66 0.91
C GLY A 172 -10.10 2.65 2.40
N ASN A 173 -9.24 3.27 3.19
CA ASN A 173 -9.33 3.28 4.65
C ASN A 173 -10.14 4.47 5.23
N CYS A 174 -10.78 5.24 4.40
CA CYS A 174 -11.58 6.41 4.79
C CYS A 174 -12.99 6.42 4.18
N ILE A 175 -13.44 5.31 3.63
CA ILE A 175 -14.77 5.20 3.01
C ILE A 175 -15.87 5.51 4.04
N ASN A 176 -15.76 4.92 5.24
CA ASN A 176 -16.73 5.14 6.31
C ASN A 176 -16.73 6.58 6.84
N LEU A 177 -15.59 7.29 6.75
CA LEU A 177 -15.50 8.70 7.17
C LEU A 177 -16.25 9.66 6.23
N HIS A 178 -16.37 9.30 4.95
CA HIS A 178 -16.92 10.17 3.92
C HIS A 178 -18.10 9.53 3.16
N THR A 179 -18.79 8.58 3.79
CA THR A 179 -19.83 7.74 3.15
C THR A 179 -20.91 8.54 2.42
N GLU A 180 -21.47 9.57 3.04
CA GLU A 180 -22.54 10.37 2.43
C GLU A 180 -22.02 11.10 1.19
N LEU A 181 -20.92 11.83 1.33
CA LEU A 181 -20.29 12.56 0.24
C LEU A 181 -19.89 11.67 -0.95
N LEU A 182 -19.37 10.47 -0.66
CA LEU A 182 -19.01 9.51 -1.69
C LEU A 182 -20.25 8.96 -2.41
N LYS A 183 -21.33 8.63 -1.70
CA LYS A 183 -22.57 8.14 -2.29
C LYS A 183 -23.27 9.17 -3.16
N ASP A 184 -23.23 10.44 -2.79
CA ASP A 184 -23.82 11.52 -3.57
C ASP A 184 -23.10 11.72 -4.93
N ASN A 185 -21.80 11.40 -4.99
CA ASN A 185 -20.98 11.58 -6.19
C ASN A 185 -20.77 10.29 -7.02
N PHE A 186 -20.98 9.12 -6.43
CA PHE A 186 -20.82 7.79 -7.07
C PHE A 186 -22.02 6.89 -6.79
N THR A 187 -23.16 7.19 -7.42
CA THR A 187 -24.46 6.59 -7.09
C THR A 187 -24.55 5.07 -7.40
N ASN A 188 -23.82 4.60 -8.41
CA ASN A 188 -23.85 3.20 -8.86
C ASN A 188 -22.58 2.41 -8.49
N SER A 189 -21.72 2.97 -7.64
CA SER A 189 -20.43 2.38 -7.30
C SER A 189 -20.51 1.43 -6.11
N ASN A 190 -19.58 0.48 -6.07
CA ASN A 190 -19.34 -0.35 -4.89
C ASN A 190 -18.35 0.36 -3.96
N PHE A 191 -18.65 0.39 -2.66
CA PHE A 191 -17.80 1.00 -1.64
C PHE A 191 -17.20 -0.08 -0.76
N LEU A 192 -15.86 -0.08 -0.65
CA LEU A 192 -15.12 -1.08 0.11
C LEU A 192 -14.16 -0.43 1.09
N GLU A 193 -14.38 -0.64 2.39
CA GLU A 193 -13.40 -0.26 3.41
C GLU A 193 -12.26 -1.26 3.40
N ILE A 194 -11.05 -0.81 3.05
CA ILE A 194 -9.86 -1.65 2.89
C ILE A 194 -8.68 -1.05 3.66
N TYR A 195 -8.05 -1.88 4.47
CA TYR A 195 -6.82 -1.60 5.20
C TYR A 195 -5.76 -2.62 4.77
N PRO A 196 -4.88 -2.30 3.82
CA PRO A 196 -3.82 -3.21 3.43
C PRO A 196 -2.93 -3.60 4.60
N SER A 197 -2.35 -4.78 4.53
CA SER A 197 -1.40 -5.29 5.51
C SER A 197 -0.20 -5.94 4.82
N SER A 198 0.84 -6.25 5.57
CA SER A 198 2.01 -6.97 5.06
C SER A 198 1.65 -8.33 4.45
N LYS A 199 0.61 -9.00 4.96
CA LYS A 199 0.10 -10.26 4.38
C LYS A 199 -0.51 -10.06 3.01
N ASP A 200 -1.22 -8.96 2.82
CA ASP A 200 -1.84 -8.64 1.54
C ASP A 200 -0.77 -8.42 0.46
N VAL A 201 0.32 -7.71 0.80
CA VAL A 201 1.46 -7.54 -0.12
C VAL A 201 2.03 -8.88 -0.60
N ILE A 202 2.18 -9.86 0.30
CA ILE A 202 2.64 -11.20 -0.08
C ILE A 202 1.66 -11.86 -1.07
N ASN A 203 0.37 -11.75 -0.81
CA ASN A 203 -0.67 -12.31 -1.70
C ASN A 203 -0.66 -11.61 -3.07
N THR A 204 -0.43 -10.30 -3.09
CA THR A 204 -0.36 -9.51 -4.33
C THR A 204 0.81 -9.92 -5.22
N ILE A 205 1.97 -10.24 -4.66
CA ILE A 205 3.12 -10.76 -5.43
C ILE A 205 2.72 -11.98 -6.29
N GLU A 206 1.87 -12.85 -5.78
CA GLU A 206 1.41 -14.04 -6.48
C GLU A 206 0.32 -13.77 -7.51
N LYS A 207 -0.43 -12.69 -7.33
CA LYS A 207 -1.61 -12.34 -8.14
C LYS A 207 -1.31 -11.37 -9.27
N ILE A 208 -0.26 -10.58 -9.18
CA ILE A 208 0.06 -9.56 -10.18
C ILE A 208 0.63 -10.20 -11.45
N TYR A 209 0.26 -9.67 -12.63
CA TYR A 209 0.63 -10.22 -13.93
C TYR A 209 2.13 -10.13 -14.20
N ASP A 210 2.71 -8.97 -13.92
CA ASP A 210 4.14 -8.70 -14.11
C ASP A 210 4.70 -7.99 -12.88
N THR A 211 5.67 -8.62 -12.24
CA THR A 211 6.34 -8.06 -11.06
C THR A 211 7.59 -7.26 -11.38
N SER A 212 8.02 -7.19 -12.63
CA SER A 212 9.31 -6.58 -13.01
C SER A 212 9.47 -5.12 -12.56
N ASN A 213 8.39 -4.34 -12.61
CA ASN A 213 8.38 -2.94 -12.20
C ASN A 213 8.32 -2.73 -10.68
N TYR A 214 8.16 -3.80 -9.90
CA TYR A 214 8.03 -3.75 -8.44
C TYR A 214 9.24 -4.31 -7.71
N ILE A 215 10.30 -4.73 -8.43
CA ILE A 215 11.51 -5.33 -7.84
C ILE A 215 12.62 -4.30 -7.76
N PHE A 216 13.08 -4.07 -6.53
CA PHE A 216 14.07 -3.05 -6.19
C PHE A 216 15.25 -3.65 -5.40
N ASP A 217 16.38 -2.99 -5.47
CA ASP A 217 17.54 -3.24 -4.60
C ASP A 217 17.68 -2.13 -3.55
N THR A 218 18.75 -2.20 -2.77
CA THR A 218 19.03 -1.22 -1.71
C THR A 218 19.10 0.23 -2.22
N PHE A 219 19.57 0.43 -3.45
CA PHE A 219 19.79 1.77 -4.02
C PHE A 219 18.55 2.33 -4.70
N THR A 220 17.73 1.46 -5.28
CA THR A 220 16.55 1.82 -6.07
C THR A 220 15.26 1.80 -5.27
N LEU A 221 15.19 1.06 -4.15
CA LEU A 221 14.03 1.08 -3.25
C LEU A 221 13.92 2.45 -2.59
N ASP A 222 12.77 3.11 -2.73
CA ASP A 222 12.56 4.44 -2.12
C ASP A 222 11.12 4.65 -1.69
N ALA A 223 10.91 5.70 -0.87
CA ALA A 223 9.60 6.12 -0.40
C ALA A 223 8.81 6.78 -1.54
N HIS A 224 7.56 6.41 -1.65
CA HIS A 224 6.63 7.06 -2.56
C HIS A 224 5.88 8.19 -1.84
N TYR A 225 6.44 9.41 -1.94
CA TYR A 225 5.85 10.60 -1.34
C TYR A 225 4.96 11.35 -2.35
N VAL A 226 3.66 11.18 -2.24
CA VAL A 226 2.67 11.94 -3.02
C VAL A 226 2.58 13.40 -2.55
N ARG A 227 2.92 13.67 -1.29
CA ARG A 227 2.90 15.01 -0.69
C ARG A 227 4.24 15.32 -0.03
N LYS A 228 4.75 16.55 -0.23
CA LYS A 228 5.94 17.04 0.49
C LYS A 228 5.72 17.01 2.00
N SER A 229 6.76 16.76 2.76
CA SER A 229 6.71 16.80 4.22
C SER A 229 6.23 18.17 4.73
N GLN A 230 5.72 18.22 5.95
CA GLN A 230 5.29 19.49 6.56
C GLN A 230 6.43 20.52 6.61
N ALA A 231 7.65 20.08 6.91
CA ALA A 231 8.83 20.94 6.94
C ALA A 231 9.17 21.54 5.57
N GLU A 232 9.08 20.74 4.51
CA GLU A 232 9.30 21.21 3.13
C GLU A 232 8.23 22.19 2.68
N ARG A 233 6.95 21.97 3.03
CA ARG A 233 5.85 22.89 2.71
C ARG A 233 6.02 24.24 3.40
N ILE A 234 6.36 24.26 4.71
CA ILE A 234 6.62 25.49 5.46
C ILE A 234 7.81 26.26 4.85
N LYS A 235 8.81 25.54 4.34
CA LYS A 235 9.96 26.16 3.68
C LYS A 235 9.54 26.80 2.35
N ASP A 236 8.74 26.11 1.54
CA ASP A 236 8.24 26.63 0.25
C ASP A 236 7.36 27.88 0.46
N GLU A 237 6.48 27.88 1.45
CA GLU A 237 5.64 29.03 1.83
C GLU A 237 6.49 30.27 2.23
N LYS A 238 7.59 30.06 2.97
CA LYS A 238 8.50 31.15 3.35
C LYS A 238 9.34 31.70 2.21
N HIS A 239 9.54 30.96 1.12
CA HIS A 239 10.30 31.42 -0.05
C HIS A 239 9.39 32.02 -1.13
N SER A 240 8.07 31.99 -0.94
CA SER A 240 7.07 32.54 -1.85
C SER A 240 6.58 33.93 -1.45
N ILE A 241 7.15 34.50 -0.38
CA ILE A 241 6.95 35.88 0.12
C ILE A 241 8.23 36.69 -0.13
#